data_65d24d273d491ee5f1da395dbb324aa7
#
_entry.id   65d24d273d491ee5f1da395dbb324aa7
#
_cell.length_a   1.000
_cell.length_b   1.000
_cell.length_c   1.000
_cell.angle_alpha   90.00
_cell.angle_beta   90.00
_cell.angle_gamma   90.00
#
_symmetry.space_group_name_H-M   'P 1'
#
loop_
_entity.id
_entity.type
_entity.pdbx_description
1 polymer ?
#
loop_
_entity_poly.entity_id
_entity_poly.type
_entity_poly.pdbx_seq_one_letter_code
_entity_poly.pdbx_strand_id
1 'polypeptide(L)'
;SCTKDGSHTGTAVVTAVSDVDESGNTPYKLEVIGGEFYMGETVGIFRSTDYDNNSRIGRGTVQQNAAIAVKGSGSVLKMHVQVGDTVERGELLFETVEGPLDGLYAMDNAIVSNVAGVVASVDVTPGSAAAKGAKLITVYPEGSFQIEMLVSELDLRDLREGDRVSIEFDWDTEGT
;
A
#
# COMPACT_ATOMS: atom_id res chain seq x y z
N SER A 1 -5.14 8.81 -21.62
CA SER A 1 -6.38 8.27 -22.18
C SER A 1 -6.41 6.79 -21.87
N CYS A 2 -6.96 6.40 -20.74
CA CYS A 2 -7.16 4.99 -20.39
C CYS A 2 -8.43 4.55 -21.12
N THR A 3 -8.27 3.71 -22.12
CA THR A 3 -9.38 3.01 -22.74
C THR A 3 -9.86 1.93 -21.79
N LYS A 4 -11.08 2.04 -21.31
CA LYS A 4 -11.84 0.96 -20.66
C LYS A 4 -12.21 -0.09 -21.69
N ASP A 5 -11.27 -0.84 -22.20
CA ASP A 5 -11.54 -1.90 -23.15
C ASP A 5 -10.98 -3.21 -22.64
N GLY A 6 -11.87 -4.07 -22.22
CA GLY A 6 -11.61 -5.47 -21.94
C GLY A 6 -11.61 -5.81 -20.45
N SER A 7 -12.15 -6.97 -20.15
CA SER A 7 -11.95 -7.64 -18.87
C SER A 7 -10.46 -7.93 -18.70
N HIS A 8 -9.85 -7.40 -17.65
CA HIS A 8 -8.48 -7.74 -17.28
C HIS A 8 -8.51 -8.64 -16.05
N THR A 9 -7.53 -9.50 -15.96
CA THR A 9 -7.41 -10.50 -14.92
C THR A 9 -6.07 -10.39 -14.22
N GLY A 10 -5.97 -10.90 -13.02
CA GLY A 10 -4.74 -10.86 -12.25
C GLY A 10 -4.70 -11.88 -11.14
N THR A 11 -3.69 -11.74 -10.31
CA THR A 11 -3.46 -12.61 -9.15
C THR A 11 -3.26 -11.77 -7.90
N ALA A 12 -3.83 -12.23 -6.80
CA ALA A 12 -3.62 -11.62 -5.50
C ALA A 12 -3.29 -12.69 -4.45
N VAL A 13 -2.70 -12.24 -3.33
CA VAL A 13 -2.41 -13.07 -2.16
C VAL A 13 -3.16 -12.50 -0.96
N VAL A 14 -3.73 -13.37 -0.15
CA VAL A 14 -4.34 -12.98 1.12
C VAL A 14 -3.25 -12.60 2.12
N THR A 15 -3.24 -11.34 2.54
CA THR A 15 -2.23 -10.79 3.46
C THR A 15 -2.72 -10.67 4.89
N ALA A 16 -4.04 -10.59 5.09
CA ALA A 16 -4.62 -10.61 6.43
C ALA A 16 -6.07 -11.11 6.40
N VAL A 17 -6.46 -11.73 7.50
CA VAL A 17 -7.84 -12.13 7.80
C VAL A 17 -8.20 -11.49 9.13
N SER A 18 -9.26 -10.70 9.16
CA SER A 18 -9.74 -10.05 10.39
C SER A 18 -10.79 -10.91 11.10
N ASP A 19 -11.11 -10.56 12.33
CA ASP A 19 -12.23 -11.18 13.06
C ASP A 19 -13.57 -10.88 12.38
N VAL A 20 -14.55 -11.75 12.62
CA VAL A 20 -15.91 -11.59 12.11
C VAL A 20 -16.53 -10.28 12.61
N ASP A 21 -17.08 -9.48 11.69
CA ASP A 21 -17.77 -8.24 12.02
C ASP A 21 -19.16 -8.47 12.65
N GLU A 22 -19.79 -7.39 13.11
CA GLU A 22 -21.13 -7.43 13.74
C GLU A 22 -22.23 -7.96 12.78
N SER A 23 -21.96 -7.99 11.48
CA SER A 23 -22.88 -8.47 10.44
C SER A 23 -22.63 -9.93 10.05
N GLY A 24 -21.67 -10.60 10.69
CA GLY A 24 -21.30 -11.98 10.40
C GLY A 24 -20.39 -12.15 9.18
N ASN A 25 -19.74 -11.08 8.72
CA ASN A 25 -18.77 -11.14 7.62
C ASN A 25 -17.35 -11.09 8.15
N THR A 26 -16.44 -11.76 7.45
CA THR A 26 -15.01 -11.71 7.74
C THR A 26 -14.30 -10.82 6.72
N PRO A 27 -13.65 -9.74 7.13
CA PRO A 27 -12.85 -8.91 6.25
C PRO A 27 -11.53 -9.59 5.87
N TYR A 28 -11.24 -9.63 4.57
CA TYR A 28 -9.97 -10.10 4.01
C TYR A 28 -9.21 -8.96 3.37
N LYS A 29 -7.89 -8.90 3.60
CA LYS A 29 -6.98 -8.07 2.83
C LYS A 29 -6.22 -8.92 1.83
N LEU A 30 -6.18 -8.44 0.59
CA LEU A 30 -5.47 -9.09 -0.50
C LEU A 30 -4.47 -8.11 -1.11
N GLU A 31 -3.26 -8.58 -1.38
CA GLU A 31 -2.25 -7.84 -2.13
C GLU A 31 -2.22 -8.34 -3.57
N VAL A 32 -2.34 -7.41 -4.53
CA VAL A 32 -2.24 -7.72 -5.96
C VAL A 32 -0.78 -8.00 -6.29
N ILE A 33 -0.48 -9.20 -6.79
CA ILE A 33 0.87 -9.63 -7.18
C ILE A 33 1.06 -9.78 -8.69
N GLY A 34 0.01 -9.60 -9.48
CA GLY A 34 0.05 -9.64 -10.93
C GLY A 34 -1.24 -9.14 -11.57
N GLY A 35 -1.12 -8.59 -12.78
CA GLY A 35 -2.21 -7.93 -13.48
C GLY A 35 -2.15 -6.40 -13.36
N GLU A 36 -2.86 -5.71 -14.25
CA GLU A 36 -2.96 -4.24 -14.26
C GLU A 36 -4.36 -3.86 -13.78
N PHE A 37 -4.44 -3.19 -12.62
CA PHE A 37 -5.67 -2.71 -12.02
C PHE A 37 -5.54 -1.23 -11.66
N TYR A 38 -6.66 -0.51 -11.69
CA TYR A 38 -6.70 0.89 -11.34
C TYR A 38 -7.36 1.07 -9.96
N MET A 39 -6.93 2.10 -9.26
CA MET A 39 -7.51 2.47 -7.97
C MET A 39 -9.00 2.77 -8.11
N GLY A 40 -9.82 2.18 -7.24
CA GLY A 40 -11.29 2.33 -7.23
C GLY A 40 -12.02 1.31 -8.10
N GLU A 41 -11.32 0.43 -8.81
CA GLU A 41 -11.98 -0.65 -9.55
C GLU A 41 -12.58 -1.68 -8.61
N THR A 42 -13.77 -2.15 -8.97
CA THR A 42 -14.38 -3.32 -8.31
C THR A 42 -13.94 -4.57 -9.06
N VAL A 43 -13.47 -5.56 -8.30
CA VAL A 43 -12.97 -6.83 -8.85
C VAL A 43 -13.70 -8.01 -8.22
N GLY A 44 -13.95 -9.04 -9.02
CA GLY A 44 -14.38 -10.34 -8.54
C GLY A 44 -13.18 -11.15 -8.05
N ILE A 45 -13.33 -11.87 -6.97
CA ILE A 45 -12.29 -12.72 -6.36
C ILE A 45 -12.68 -14.19 -6.55
N PHE A 46 -11.75 -14.98 -7.12
CA PHE A 46 -11.97 -16.37 -7.49
C PHE A 46 -10.90 -17.29 -6.91
N ARG A 47 -11.26 -18.54 -6.60
CA ARG A 47 -10.30 -19.58 -6.14
C ARG A 47 -9.49 -20.17 -7.28
N SER A 48 -10.00 -20.09 -8.52
CA SER A 48 -9.36 -20.66 -9.71
C SER A 48 -9.26 -19.64 -10.82
N THR A 49 -8.42 -19.92 -11.81
CA THR A 49 -8.22 -19.11 -13.02
C THR A 49 -9.28 -19.33 -14.09
N ASP A 50 -10.27 -20.19 -13.81
CA ASP A 50 -11.38 -20.47 -14.75
C ASP A 50 -12.46 -19.40 -14.71
N TYR A 51 -12.41 -18.52 -13.68
CA TYR A 51 -13.37 -17.43 -13.43
C TYR A 51 -14.85 -17.90 -13.48
N ASP A 52 -15.08 -19.16 -13.11
CA ASP A 52 -16.43 -19.72 -12.99
C ASP A 52 -17.12 -19.15 -11.74
N ASN A 53 -18.42 -18.86 -11.88
CA ASN A 53 -19.26 -18.37 -10.78
C ASN A 53 -19.22 -19.28 -9.54
N ASN A 54 -19.04 -20.60 -9.73
CA ASN A 54 -18.90 -21.55 -8.63
C ASN A 54 -17.56 -21.42 -7.87
N SER A 55 -16.55 -20.81 -8.48
CA SER A 55 -15.24 -20.54 -7.87
C SER A 55 -15.15 -19.13 -7.27
N ARG A 56 -16.18 -18.31 -7.47
CA ARG A 56 -16.24 -16.94 -6.96
C ARG A 56 -16.34 -16.93 -5.44
N ILE A 57 -15.45 -16.21 -4.77
CA ILE A 57 -15.42 -16.06 -3.31
C ILE A 57 -16.14 -14.78 -2.88
N GLY A 58 -15.94 -13.69 -3.63
CA GLY A 58 -16.50 -12.40 -3.28
C GLY A 58 -16.13 -11.30 -4.27
N ARG A 59 -16.37 -10.06 -3.86
CA ARG A 59 -16.00 -8.83 -4.56
C ARG A 59 -15.22 -7.93 -3.62
N GLY A 60 -14.32 -7.14 -4.17
CA GLY A 60 -13.58 -6.12 -3.44
C GLY A 60 -13.26 -4.94 -4.33
N THR A 61 -12.86 -3.82 -3.71
CA THR A 61 -12.43 -2.62 -4.42
C THR A 61 -10.92 -2.49 -4.32
N VAL A 62 -10.28 -2.24 -5.46
CA VAL A 62 -8.83 -2.00 -5.52
C VAL A 62 -8.53 -0.66 -4.84
N GLN A 63 -7.66 -0.70 -3.84
CA GLN A 63 -7.25 0.47 -3.06
C GLN A 63 -5.72 0.59 -3.08
N GLN A 64 -5.25 1.82 -2.98
CA GLN A 64 -3.82 2.05 -2.79
C GLN A 64 -3.42 1.62 -1.38
N ASN A 65 -2.25 1.01 -1.24
CA ASN A 65 -1.71 0.71 0.08
C ASN A 65 -1.56 1.98 0.93
N ALA A 66 -1.73 1.82 2.23
CA ALA A 66 -1.57 2.92 3.16
C ALA A 66 -0.16 3.51 3.06
N ALA A 67 -0.09 4.84 3.01
CA ALA A 67 1.17 5.54 3.01
C ALA A 67 1.95 5.25 4.30
N ILE A 68 3.26 5.04 4.16
CA ILE A 68 4.17 4.78 5.27
C ILE A 68 4.85 6.09 5.67
N ALA A 69 4.78 6.44 6.96
CA ALA A 69 5.47 7.60 7.49
C ALA A 69 6.88 7.21 7.90
N VAL A 70 7.87 7.87 7.30
CA VAL A 70 9.27 7.80 7.74
C VAL A 70 9.46 8.82 8.84
N LYS A 71 9.92 8.35 9.99
CA LYS A 71 10.11 9.17 11.20
C LYS A 71 11.58 9.39 11.48
N GLY A 72 11.91 10.55 11.98
CA GLY A 72 13.29 10.92 12.38
C GLY A 72 13.29 11.91 13.52
N SER A 73 14.48 12.38 13.92
CA SER A 73 14.68 13.39 14.96
C SER A 73 15.94 14.20 14.65
N GLY A 74 16.10 15.36 15.31
CA GLY A 74 17.23 16.25 15.13
C GLY A 74 16.95 17.38 14.13
N SER A 75 17.98 18.14 13.78
CA SER A 75 17.90 19.16 12.73
C SER A 75 18.22 18.56 11.37
N VAL A 76 17.40 18.84 10.37
CA VAL A 76 17.60 18.30 9.01
C VAL A 76 18.76 19.01 8.36
N LEU A 77 19.82 18.27 8.04
CA LEU A 77 21.03 18.79 7.40
C LEU A 77 20.86 18.88 5.89
N LYS A 78 20.37 17.79 5.28
CA LYS A 78 20.23 17.67 3.83
C LYS A 78 19.07 16.77 3.46
N MET A 79 18.33 17.16 2.42
CA MET A 79 17.32 16.36 1.77
C MET A 79 17.89 15.75 0.49
N HIS A 80 17.60 14.48 0.24
CA HIS A 80 18.01 13.75 -0.98
C HIS A 80 16.84 13.45 -1.90
N VAL A 81 15.61 13.70 -1.45
CA VAL A 81 14.37 13.41 -2.17
C VAL A 81 13.41 14.59 -2.17
N GLN A 82 12.55 14.62 -3.16
CA GLN A 82 11.46 15.58 -3.32
C GLN A 82 10.15 14.85 -3.62
N VAL A 83 9.02 15.56 -3.51
CA VAL A 83 7.70 15.01 -3.84
C VAL A 83 7.67 14.52 -5.28
N GLY A 84 7.22 13.27 -5.46
CA GLY A 84 7.13 12.61 -6.76
C GLY A 84 8.32 11.69 -7.10
N ASP A 85 9.41 11.74 -6.32
CA ASP A 85 10.52 10.82 -6.53
C ASP A 85 10.14 9.38 -6.17
N THR A 86 10.61 8.44 -6.96
CA THR A 86 10.56 7.01 -6.63
C THR A 86 11.78 6.67 -5.80
N VAL A 87 11.57 5.93 -4.71
CA VAL A 87 12.65 5.52 -3.81
C VAL A 87 12.68 4.00 -3.63
N GLU A 88 13.86 3.46 -3.45
CA GLU A 88 14.06 2.04 -3.15
C GLU A 88 14.18 1.80 -1.64
N ARG A 89 13.98 0.55 -1.24
CA ARG A 89 14.20 0.16 0.15
C ARG A 89 15.67 0.31 0.53
N GLY A 90 15.94 1.09 1.57
CA GLY A 90 17.29 1.40 2.03
C GLY A 90 17.90 2.64 1.39
N GLU A 91 17.19 3.32 0.49
CA GLU A 91 17.64 4.57 -0.10
C GLU A 91 17.68 5.69 0.93
N LEU A 92 18.71 6.54 0.83
CA LEU A 92 18.92 7.67 1.73
C LEU A 92 17.93 8.79 1.40
N LEU A 93 17.02 9.09 2.32
CA LEU A 93 16.01 10.12 2.13
C LEU A 93 16.47 11.50 2.60
N PHE A 94 17.07 11.57 3.78
CA PHE A 94 17.59 12.80 4.36
C PHE A 94 18.60 12.50 5.46
N GLU A 95 19.37 13.50 5.81
CA GLU A 95 20.38 13.46 6.87
C GLU A 95 19.98 14.40 8.00
N THR A 96 20.19 13.96 9.24
CA THR A 96 19.95 14.79 10.42
C THR A 96 21.17 14.83 11.33
N VAL A 97 21.23 15.87 12.15
CA VAL A 97 22.20 15.99 13.24
C VAL A 97 21.47 16.28 14.55
N GLU A 98 22.04 15.83 15.67
CA GLU A 98 21.50 16.17 16.96
C GLU A 98 21.83 17.64 17.32
N GLY A 99 20.83 18.36 17.82
CA GLY A 99 20.98 19.75 18.22
C GLY A 99 20.72 20.76 17.09
N PRO A 100 20.93 22.06 17.38
CA PRO A 100 20.73 23.14 16.43
C PRO A 100 21.85 23.19 15.39
N LEU A 101 21.57 23.74 14.19
CA LEU A 101 22.55 23.89 13.10
C LEU A 101 23.40 25.17 13.30
N ASP A 102 24.08 25.30 14.42
CA ASP A 102 24.90 26.50 14.78
C ASP A 102 26.38 26.19 15.04
N GLY A 103 26.86 24.98 14.73
CA GLY A 103 28.22 24.53 15.01
C GLY A 103 28.72 23.41 14.11
N LEU A 104 29.78 22.73 14.54
CA LEU A 104 30.32 21.55 13.87
C LEU A 104 29.52 20.33 14.30
N TYR A 105 28.99 19.60 13.31
CA TYR A 105 28.09 18.44 13.53
C TYR A 105 28.75 17.14 13.15
N ALA A 106 28.53 16.10 13.96
CA ALA A 106 28.81 14.73 13.56
C ALA A 106 27.74 14.26 12.59
N MET A 107 28.11 13.79 11.42
CA MET A 107 27.18 13.32 10.37
C MET A 107 26.87 11.84 10.56
N ASP A 108 26.22 11.48 11.69
CA ASP A 108 26.04 10.08 12.09
C ASP A 108 24.61 9.54 11.82
N ASN A 109 23.68 10.40 11.42
CA ASN A 109 22.26 10.02 11.33
C ASN A 109 21.74 10.03 9.89
N ALA A 110 22.09 9.01 9.12
CA ALA A 110 21.47 8.74 7.85
C ALA A 110 20.09 8.09 8.05
N ILE A 111 19.05 8.72 7.55
CA ILE A 111 17.69 8.16 7.57
C ILE A 111 17.39 7.61 6.19
N VAL A 112 17.18 6.30 6.14
CA VAL A 112 16.96 5.54 4.90
C VAL A 112 15.51 5.10 4.78
N SER A 113 15.05 4.87 3.54
CA SER A 113 13.75 4.29 3.31
C SER A 113 13.73 2.82 3.73
N ASN A 114 12.69 2.42 4.44
CA ASN A 114 12.43 1.02 4.78
C ASN A 114 11.57 0.31 3.73
N VAL A 115 11.11 1.03 2.71
CA VAL A 115 10.28 0.54 1.61
C VAL A 115 10.72 1.15 0.29
N ALA A 116 10.48 0.45 -0.82
CA ALA A 116 10.49 1.03 -2.16
C ALA A 116 9.15 1.74 -2.42
N GLY A 117 9.15 2.84 -3.14
CA GLY A 117 7.91 3.57 -3.39
C GLY A 117 8.12 4.99 -3.92
N VAL A 118 7.03 5.75 -3.95
CA VAL A 118 7.01 7.15 -4.40
C VAL A 118 6.84 8.08 -3.20
N VAL A 119 7.66 9.12 -3.12
CA VAL A 119 7.56 10.14 -2.07
C VAL A 119 6.31 10.98 -2.28
N ALA A 120 5.36 10.87 -1.34
CA ALA A 120 4.08 11.56 -1.37
C ALA A 120 4.15 12.95 -0.73
N SER A 121 4.91 13.10 0.36
CA SER A 121 5.13 14.41 1.00
C SER A 121 6.49 14.46 1.67
N VAL A 122 7.04 15.69 1.73
CA VAL A 122 8.22 16.06 2.51
C VAL A 122 7.79 17.21 3.43
N ASP A 123 7.71 16.94 4.72
CA ASP A 123 7.14 17.85 5.72
C ASP A 123 8.24 18.62 6.49
N VAL A 124 9.49 18.62 5.97
CA VAL A 124 10.65 19.27 6.56
C VAL A 124 11.49 19.98 5.51
N THR A 125 12.26 20.96 5.93
CA THR A 125 13.24 21.67 5.11
C THR A 125 14.62 21.64 5.77
N PRO A 126 15.70 21.75 4.99
CA PRO A 126 17.05 21.90 5.54
C PRO A 126 17.13 23.04 6.56
N GLY A 127 17.72 22.78 7.71
CA GLY A 127 17.81 23.74 8.81
C GLY A 127 16.64 23.70 9.80
N SER A 128 15.53 22.99 9.49
CA SER A 128 14.41 22.86 10.41
C SER A 128 14.70 21.83 11.50
N ALA A 129 14.14 22.06 12.70
CA ALA A 129 14.18 21.09 13.78
C ALA A 129 13.03 20.09 13.65
N ALA A 130 13.33 18.82 13.87
CA ALA A 130 12.35 17.75 13.89
C ALA A 130 12.24 17.16 15.31
N ALA A 131 11.03 17.14 15.84
CA ALA A 131 10.77 16.49 17.12
C ALA A 131 10.91 14.96 17.00
N LYS A 132 11.35 14.28 18.06
CA LYS A 132 11.46 12.83 18.07
C LYS A 132 10.12 12.16 17.74
N GLY A 133 10.11 11.32 16.71
CA GLY A 133 8.93 10.61 16.24
C GLY A 133 8.00 11.44 15.33
N ALA A 134 8.38 12.67 14.96
CA ALA A 134 7.65 13.43 13.95
C ALA A 134 7.64 12.72 12.60
N LYS A 135 6.53 12.83 11.89
CA LYS A 135 6.42 12.38 10.51
C LYS A 135 7.09 13.41 9.62
N LEU A 136 8.17 13.03 8.96
CA LEU A 136 8.98 13.93 8.15
C LEU A 136 8.83 13.71 6.65
N ILE A 137 8.66 12.45 6.26
CA ILE A 137 8.45 12.04 4.87
C ILE A 137 7.35 10.98 4.84
N THR A 138 6.52 11.03 3.82
CA THR A 138 5.51 10.00 3.54
C THR A 138 5.85 9.33 2.23
N VAL A 139 5.86 8.00 2.21
CA VAL A 139 6.13 7.18 1.02
C VAL A 139 4.93 6.29 0.76
N TYR A 140 4.42 6.30 -0.48
CA TYR A 140 3.50 5.28 -0.96
C TYR A 140 4.32 4.08 -1.45
N PRO A 141 4.16 2.90 -0.85
CA PRO A 141 4.89 1.71 -1.28
C PRO A 141 4.64 1.39 -2.76
N GLU A 142 5.71 1.02 -3.47
CA GLU A 142 5.63 0.63 -4.86
C GLU A 142 4.93 -0.72 -5.01
N GLY A 143 4.13 -0.85 -6.07
CA GLY A 143 3.62 -2.13 -6.60
C GLY A 143 2.54 -2.81 -5.81
N SER A 144 2.00 -2.23 -4.74
CA SER A 144 0.97 -2.92 -3.97
C SER A 144 -0.33 -2.14 -3.86
N PHE A 145 -1.28 -2.55 -4.69
CA PHE A 145 -2.69 -2.30 -4.43
C PHE A 145 -3.19 -3.36 -3.44
N GLN A 146 -4.02 -2.94 -2.49
CA GLN A 146 -4.74 -3.84 -1.61
C GLN A 146 -6.22 -3.86 -1.98
N ILE A 147 -6.84 -5.01 -1.75
CA ILE A 147 -8.27 -5.20 -1.92
C ILE A 147 -8.83 -5.57 -0.56
N GLU A 148 -9.84 -4.84 -0.10
CA GLU A 148 -10.63 -5.24 1.06
C GLU A 148 -11.93 -5.86 0.57
N MET A 149 -12.24 -7.07 1.01
CA MET A 149 -13.50 -7.74 0.72
C MET A 149 -14.12 -8.29 1.99
N LEU A 150 -15.44 -8.30 2.02
CA LEU A 150 -16.22 -8.95 3.06
C LEU A 150 -16.72 -10.31 2.54
N VAL A 151 -16.45 -11.35 3.29
CA VAL A 151 -16.89 -12.73 2.94
C VAL A 151 -17.85 -13.21 4.02
N SER A 152 -18.98 -13.76 3.60
CA SER A 152 -19.95 -14.35 4.54
C SER A 152 -19.38 -15.61 5.18
N GLU A 153 -19.84 -15.93 6.39
CA GLU A 153 -19.39 -17.12 7.14
C GLU A 153 -19.63 -18.45 6.36
N LEU A 154 -20.60 -18.46 5.45
CA LEU A 154 -20.91 -19.63 4.60
C LEU A 154 -19.83 -19.86 3.51
N ASP A 155 -19.14 -18.79 3.09
CA ASP A 155 -18.14 -18.84 2.03
C ASP A 155 -16.70 -18.94 2.57
N LEU A 156 -16.56 -18.87 3.90
CA LEU A 156 -15.28 -18.86 4.63
C LEU A 156 -14.47 -20.14 4.59
N ARG A 157 -15.02 -21.21 4.01
CA ARG A 157 -14.55 -22.55 4.34
C ARG A 157 -13.08 -22.85 4.10
N ASP A 158 -12.33 -22.10 3.32
CA ASP A 158 -10.95 -22.50 3.02
C ASP A 158 -9.99 -21.37 2.61
N LEU A 159 -10.23 -20.10 2.96
CA LEU A 159 -9.32 -19.03 2.63
C LEU A 159 -8.46 -18.63 3.84
N ARG A 160 -7.13 -18.77 3.70
CA ARG A 160 -6.16 -18.51 4.75
C ARG A 160 -5.15 -17.45 4.30
N GLU A 161 -4.51 -16.82 5.27
CA GLU A 161 -3.38 -15.94 4.99
C GLU A 161 -2.28 -16.68 4.20
N GLY A 162 -1.81 -16.06 3.10
CA GLY A 162 -0.84 -16.65 2.18
C GLY A 162 -1.45 -17.38 0.97
N ASP A 163 -2.77 -17.62 0.96
CA ASP A 163 -3.43 -18.25 -0.17
C ASP A 163 -3.44 -17.32 -1.40
N ARG A 164 -3.27 -17.92 -2.56
CA ARG A 164 -3.34 -17.21 -3.84
C ARG A 164 -4.75 -17.30 -4.40
N VAL A 165 -5.25 -16.15 -4.84
CA VAL A 165 -6.57 -16.01 -5.47
C VAL A 165 -6.44 -15.34 -6.82
N SER A 166 -7.38 -15.61 -7.72
CA SER A 166 -7.50 -14.90 -8.99
C SER A 166 -8.47 -13.75 -8.86
N ILE A 167 -8.20 -12.65 -9.54
CA ILE A 167 -9.04 -11.46 -9.56
C ILE A 167 -9.42 -11.11 -11.00
N GLU A 168 -10.67 -10.69 -11.19
CA GLU A 168 -11.22 -10.26 -12.47
C GLU A 168 -11.96 -8.94 -12.28
N PHE A 169 -11.85 -8.03 -13.26
CA PHE A 169 -12.63 -6.79 -13.26
C PHE A 169 -14.11 -7.10 -13.45
N ASP A 170 -14.94 -6.56 -12.57
CA ASP A 170 -16.37 -6.83 -12.55
C ASP A 170 -17.16 -5.68 -13.19
N TRP A 171 -17.73 -5.93 -14.36
CA TRP A 171 -18.53 -4.97 -15.12
C TRP A 171 -19.95 -4.75 -14.61
N ASP A 172 -20.45 -5.66 -13.75
CA ASP A 172 -21.86 -5.67 -13.37
C ASP A 172 -22.25 -4.64 -12.28
N THR A 173 -21.31 -3.81 -11.81
CA THR A 173 -21.57 -2.84 -10.74
C THR A 173 -22.00 -1.44 -11.20
N GLU A 174 -22.20 -1.20 -12.51
CA GLU A 174 -22.80 0.04 -13.00
C GLU A 174 -24.32 -0.14 -13.18
N GLY A 175 -25.06 -0.29 -12.09
CA GLY A 175 -26.50 -0.28 -12.23
C GLY A 175 -27.28 -0.78 -11.03
N THR A 176 -27.35 -0.01 -9.99
CA THR A 176 -28.56 0.22 -9.14
C THR A 176 -28.29 1.35 -8.19
#